data_18abed4376db1dd62fd070cd9d0ea210
#
_entry.id   18abed4376db1dd62fd070cd9d0ea210
#
_cell.length_a   1.000
_cell.length_b   1.000
_cell.length_c   1.000
_cell.angle_alpha   90.00
_cell.angle_beta   90.00
_cell.angle_gamma   90.00
#
_symmetry.space_group_name_H-M   'P 1'
#
loop_
_entity.id
_entity.type
_entity.pdbx_description
1 polymer ?
#
loop_
_entity_poly.entity_id
_entity_poly.type
_entity_poly.pdbx_seq_one_letter_code
_entity_poly.pdbx_strand_id
1 'polypeptide(L)'
;LLVGGLLALTTVASAAIIPNLFPFLDPTGMVSTYNANGPIDESSKNVFFQSLGTNGRSCGTCHLASDGFGLGVNSIQAKYAATHGSDPLFASIDGANCPTSTSHDPASHSLLLKSGLIRIFLPVPANAQYQIQVERDPYGCAIVTDESTGVQTVSMYRRPLPTTNLGFLSAIMFDGRETTAPLTAEASFPANLKTDLLQQSIDATLTHAQASEAPTLDQQNAIVNFELGLNSAQALDFRAGWLNFAGALGGPANLTRQLELYYPGTNDSLGADPQGKAFNSTAFTLYAAWETSPDPARRMIAAGEKLFNARALTISNVRGLNDNAALAKALGTTVPIPPFAGTCTTCHDAPNVGNHSLPLALDIGTGHDPAAETDPLIANGLSQLSVPDLPVYRITGCPNPFQVPGQPAAPYVFFTTDPGKGLISGLCSDMVRTKGPVLRGLASRAPYFHNGAGRDLNEVLEFYNLRFQMNLTQEEKQQFIAFLNSL
;
A
#
# COMPACT_ATOMS: atom_id res chain seq x y z
N LEU A 1 50.65 3.33 3.11
CA LEU A 1 50.00 4.52 3.67
C LEU A 1 48.93 4.96 2.68
N LEU A 2 47.68 4.49 2.86
CA LEU A 2 46.49 4.98 2.15
C LEU A 2 45.80 5.98 3.08
N VAL A 3 45.78 7.24 2.69
CA VAL A 3 45.07 8.33 3.35
C VAL A 3 43.64 8.25 2.85
N GLY A 4 42.73 7.75 3.68
CA GLY A 4 41.29 7.82 3.46
C GLY A 4 40.78 9.23 3.70
N GLY A 5 40.48 9.95 2.64
CA GLY A 5 39.77 11.24 2.72
C GLY A 5 38.30 11.01 3.02
N LEU A 6 37.86 11.35 4.24
CA LEU A 6 36.44 11.51 4.60
C LEU A 6 35.92 12.77 3.89
N LEU A 7 35.17 12.63 2.80
CA LEU A 7 34.35 13.72 2.26
C LEU A 7 33.18 13.93 3.17
N ALA A 8 33.22 14.96 4.01
CA ALA A 8 32.05 15.50 4.68
C ALA A 8 31.18 16.21 3.62
N LEU A 9 30.11 15.56 3.17
CA LEU A 9 29.08 16.20 2.37
C LEU A 9 28.28 17.17 3.28
N THR A 10 28.65 18.42 3.25
CA THR A 10 27.79 19.50 3.76
C THR A 10 26.62 19.64 2.80
N THR A 11 25.44 19.17 3.20
CA THR A 11 24.21 19.38 2.46
C THR A 11 23.80 20.86 2.55
N VAL A 12 24.16 21.64 1.56
CA VAL A 12 23.43 22.85 1.25
C VAL A 12 22.13 22.36 0.59
N ALA A 13 21.00 22.63 1.22
CA ALA A 13 19.68 22.35 0.65
C ALA A 13 19.44 23.30 -0.55
N SER A 14 20.04 23.02 -1.70
CA SER A 14 19.59 23.56 -2.96
C SER A 14 18.53 22.61 -3.49
N ALA A 15 17.35 23.14 -3.82
CA ALA A 15 16.30 22.39 -4.51
C ALA A 15 16.93 21.62 -5.67
N ALA A 16 16.88 20.28 -5.59
CA ALA A 16 17.57 19.45 -6.54
C ALA A 16 16.70 19.26 -7.79
N ILE A 17 17.31 19.46 -8.96
CA ILE A 17 16.71 18.93 -10.19
C ILE A 17 17.22 17.50 -10.34
N ILE A 18 16.34 16.54 -10.17
CA ILE A 18 16.66 15.13 -10.31
C ILE A 18 16.47 14.72 -11.78
N PRO A 19 17.52 14.27 -12.47
CA PRO A 19 17.39 13.77 -13.83
C PRO A 19 16.39 12.60 -13.90
N ASN A 20 15.68 12.51 -15.03
CA ASN A 20 14.79 11.37 -15.26
C ASN A 20 15.58 10.05 -15.19
N LEU A 21 15.00 9.03 -14.55
CA LEU A 21 15.64 7.73 -14.31
C LEU A 21 16.89 7.78 -13.39
N PHE A 22 17.07 8.86 -12.62
CA PHE A 22 18.16 8.90 -11.65
C PHE A 22 18.00 7.76 -10.62
N PRO A 23 19.03 6.90 -10.41
CA PRO A 23 18.94 5.76 -9.52
C PRO A 23 19.23 6.15 -8.07
N PHE A 24 18.36 5.76 -7.16
CA PHE A 24 18.56 5.87 -5.71
C PHE A 24 18.84 4.50 -5.10
N LEU A 25 19.80 4.43 -4.20
CA LEU A 25 20.17 3.19 -3.52
C LEU A 25 19.07 2.70 -2.59
N ASP A 26 18.82 1.41 -2.61
CA ASP A 26 18.00 0.67 -1.66
C ASP A 26 18.75 -0.58 -1.16
N PRO A 27 18.19 -1.36 -0.20
CA PRO A 27 18.91 -2.50 0.38
C PRO A 27 19.32 -3.60 -0.61
N THR A 28 18.70 -3.71 -1.77
CA THR A 28 18.93 -4.80 -2.73
C THR A 28 19.44 -4.32 -4.08
N GLY A 29 19.43 -3.02 -4.33
CA GLY A 29 19.81 -2.45 -5.60
C GLY A 29 19.57 -0.95 -5.70
N MET A 30 18.84 -0.56 -6.72
CA MET A 30 18.49 0.84 -6.95
C MET A 30 17.06 0.97 -7.49
N VAL A 31 16.28 1.81 -6.84
CA VAL A 31 14.97 2.28 -7.35
C VAL A 31 15.20 3.51 -8.23
N SER A 32 14.41 3.66 -9.27
CA SER A 32 14.37 4.90 -10.05
C SER A 32 12.94 5.24 -10.50
N THR A 33 12.75 6.49 -10.91
CA THR A 33 11.47 7.02 -11.38
C THR A 33 11.61 7.56 -12.79
N TYR A 34 10.70 7.17 -13.67
CA TYR A 34 10.45 7.84 -14.93
C TYR A 34 9.35 8.87 -14.73
N ASN A 35 9.64 10.13 -15.03
CA ASN A 35 8.64 11.20 -15.04
C ASN A 35 8.32 11.58 -16.48
N ALA A 36 7.09 11.39 -16.91
CA ALA A 36 6.64 11.75 -18.25
C ALA A 36 6.78 13.25 -18.56
N ASN A 37 6.82 14.08 -17.52
CA ASN A 37 6.95 15.54 -17.63
C ASN A 37 8.42 16.03 -17.65
N GLY A 38 9.40 15.11 -17.69
CA GLY A 38 10.83 15.46 -17.70
C GLY A 38 11.52 15.34 -16.33
N PRO A 39 12.61 16.07 -16.09
CA PRO A 39 13.31 16.04 -14.81
C PRO A 39 12.40 16.47 -13.66
N ILE A 40 12.62 15.90 -12.47
CA ILE A 40 11.88 16.23 -11.25
C ILE A 40 12.51 17.49 -10.63
N ASP A 41 11.77 18.59 -10.60
CA ASP A 41 12.17 19.80 -9.91
C ASP A 41 11.56 19.78 -8.50
N GLU A 42 12.40 19.58 -7.47
CA GLU A 42 12.01 19.61 -6.06
C GLU A 42 11.96 21.02 -5.48
N SER A 43 12.12 22.06 -6.31
CA SER A 43 11.98 23.45 -5.85
C SER A 43 10.51 23.82 -5.63
N SER A 44 10.32 24.95 -4.95
CA SER A 44 8.99 25.56 -4.78
C SER A 44 8.31 26.03 -6.09
N LYS A 45 8.95 25.88 -7.25
CA LYS A 45 8.31 26.10 -8.56
C LYS A 45 7.34 24.95 -8.90
N ASN A 46 7.59 23.76 -8.37
CA ASN A 46 6.67 22.64 -8.47
C ASN A 46 5.75 22.65 -7.25
N VAL A 47 4.45 22.79 -7.47
CA VAL A 47 3.43 22.93 -6.41
C VAL A 47 3.45 21.72 -5.46
N PHE A 48 3.78 20.54 -5.94
CA PHE A 48 3.92 19.32 -5.12
C PHE A 48 4.95 19.48 -3.97
N PHE A 49 5.97 20.32 -4.15
CA PHE A 49 6.99 20.61 -3.14
C PHE A 49 6.77 21.95 -2.42
N GLN A 50 5.63 22.64 -2.65
CA GLN A 50 5.26 23.84 -1.91
C GLN A 50 4.52 23.47 -0.62
N SER A 51 4.82 24.18 0.46
CA SER A 51 3.99 24.17 1.65
C SER A 51 2.75 25.03 1.42
N LEU A 52 1.61 24.37 1.25
CA LEU A 52 0.31 25.04 1.03
C LEU A 52 -0.47 25.23 2.34
N GLY A 53 0.00 24.64 3.44
CA GLY A 53 -0.64 24.69 4.74
C GLY A 53 0.14 25.49 5.78
N THR A 54 -0.26 25.36 7.05
CA THR A 54 0.28 26.14 8.18
C THR A 54 1.40 25.43 8.93
N ASN A 55 1.58 24.10 8.75
CA ASN A 55 2.57 23.29 9.49
C ASN A 55 3.88 23.05 8.73
N GLY A 56 4.10 23.74 7.61
CA GLY A 56 5.33 23.64 6.81
C GLY A 56 5.41 22.42 5.89
N ARG A 57 4.39 21.56 5.85
CA ARG A 57 4.36 20.36 4.99
C ARG A 57 4.04 20.69 3.54
N SER A 58 4.69 19.95 2.65
CA SER A 58 4.32 19.75 1.25
C SER A 58 4.07 18.27 0.99
N CYS A 59 3.57 17.89 -0.19
CA CYS A 59 3.46 16.47 -0.57
C CYS A 59 4.84 15.79 -0.54
N GLY A 60 5.90 16.49 -1.00
CA GLY A 60 7.28 16.03 -0.95
C GLY A 60 7.86 15.82 0.47
N THR A 61 7.17 16.26 1.53
CA THR A 61 7.58 15.95 2.91
C THR A 61 7.51 14.45 3.20
N CYS A 62 6.48 13.76 2.67
CA CYS A 62 6.21 12.33 2.88
C CYS A 62 6.40 11.49 1.62
N HIS A 63 6.48 12.08 0.43
CA HIS A 63 6.66 11.38 -0.84
C HIS A 63 8.02 11.72 -1.44
N LEU A 64 9.04 10.91 -1.07
CA LEU A 64 10.44 11.16 -1.39
C LEU A 64 10.85 10.44 -2.67
N ALA A 65 11.51 11.14 -3.59
CA ALA A 65 12.03 10.54 -4.82
C ALA A 65 13.03 9.40 -4.52
N SER A 66 13.84 9.52 -3.45
CA SER A 66 14.75 8.47 -2.98
C SER A 66 14.07 7.18 -2.57
N ASP A 67 12.81 7.27 -2.16
CA ASP A 67 12.00 6.13 -1.69
C ASP A 67 10.95 5.71 -2.74
N GLY A 68 11.19 6.04 -4.02
CA GLY A 68 10.26 5.78 -5.11
C GLY A 68 8.92 6.47 -4.91
N PHE A 69 8.92 7.72 -4.42
CA PHE A 69 7.77 8.52 -4.04
C PHE A 69 6.87 7.88 -2.97
N GLY A 70 7.49 7.03 -2.14
CA GLY A 70 6.96 6.56 -0.86
C GLY A 70 7.66 7.25 0.32
N LEU A 71 7.65 6.58 1.48
CA LEU A 71 8.31 7.03 2.70
C LEU A 71 8.98 5.85 3.41
N GLY A 72 10.28 5.72 3.27
CA GLY A 72 11.10 4.68 3.90
C GLY A 72 11.48 5.01 5.34
N VAL A 73 11.57 3.99 6.20
CA VAL A 73 11.97 4.19 7.61
C VAL A 73 13.38 4.79 7.72
N ASN A 74 14.30 4.41 6.85
CA ASN A 74 15.67 4.97 6.85
C ASN A 74 15.65 6.49 6.59
N SER A 75 14.83 6.96 5.64
CA SER A 75 14.66 8.38 5.33
C SER A 75 14.03 9.14 6.50
N ILE A 76 13.04 8.55 7.17
CA ILE A 76 12.41 9.10 8.38
C ILE A 76 13.45 9.27 9.50
N GLN A 77 14.22 8.21 9.79
CA GLN A 77 15.24 8.22 10.84
C GLN A 77 16.36 9.22 10.53
N ALA A 78 16.79 9.33 9.26
CA ALA A 78 17.77 10.32 8.83
C ALA A 78 17.26 11.75 9.04
N LYS A 79 16.00 12.04 8.68
CA LYS A 79 15.36 13.34 8.94
C LYS A 79 15.27 13.63 10.43
N TYR A 80 14.89 12.64 11.25
CA TYR A 80 14.84 12.80 12.69
C TYR A 80 16.23 13.10 13.29
N ALA A 81 17.24 12.35 12.89
CA ALA A 81 18.61 12.55 13.36
C ALA A 81 19.16 13.95 12.99
N ALA A 82 18.81 14.47 11.81
CA ALA A 82 19.23 15.78 11.35
C ALA A 82 18.50 16.94 12.03
N THR A 83 17.24 16.76 12.43
CA THR A 83 16.35 17.86 12.86
C THR A 83 15.84 17.70 14.30
N HIS A 84 16.16 16.60 14.97
CA HIS A 84 15.67 16.27 16.31
C HIS A 84 14.14 16.39 16.43
N GLY A 85 13.42 15.95 15.37
CA GLY A 85 11.96 15.96 15.33
C GLY A 85 11.33 17.30 14.95
N SER A 86 12.12 18.32 14.56
CA SER A 86 11.60 19.62 14.12
C SER A 86 11.25 19.68 12.61
N ASP A 87 11.59 18.66 11.82
CA ASP A 87 11.13 18.56 10.43
C ASP A 87 9.60 18.50 10.36
N PRO A 88 8.93 19.17 9.42
CA PRO A 88 7.48 19.13 9.25
C PRO A 88 6.87 17.71 9.18
N LEU A 89 7.65 16.71 8.78
CA LEU A 89 7.24 15.30 8.81
C LEU A 89 6.73 14.87 10.20
N PHE A 90 7.32 15.42 11.27
CA PHE A 90 6.99 15.09 12.67
C PHE A 90 5.88 15.95 13.25
N ALA A 91 5.13 16.72 12.44
CA ALA A 91 3.99 17.48 12.95
C ALA A 91 2.97 16.56 13.64
N SER A 92 2.50 16.97 14.82
CA SER A 92 1.74 16.12 15.73
C SER A 92 0.40 15.64 15.18
N ILE A 93 -0.19 16.34 14.22
CA ILE A 93 -1.51 15.98 13.66
C ILE A 93 -1.57 14.51 13.22
N ASP A 94 -0.49 14.00 12.63
CA ASP A 94 -0.41 12.62 12.12
C ASP A 94 1.01 12.02 12.15
N GLY A 95 2.07 12.81 12.38
CA GLY A 95 3.45 12.33 12.55
C GLY A 95 3.75 11.81 13.96
N ALA A 96 2.99 12.23 14.96
CA ALA A 96 3.08 11.70 16.32
C ALA A 96 2.13 10.53 16.55
N ASN A 97 2.40 9.73 17.58
CA ASN A 97 1.51 8.65 18.01
C ASN A 97 0.14 9.18 18.49
N CYS A 98 0.10 10.44 18.95
CA CYS A 98 -1.13 11.09 19.37
C CYS A 98 -1.11 12.57 18.95
N PRO A 99 -2.23 13.14 18.45
CA PRO A 99 -2.27 14.50 17.94
C PRO A 99 -2.10 15.58 19.00
N THR A 100 -2.29 15.23 20.27
CA THR A 100 -2.10 16.14 21.40
C THR A 100 -0.66 16.20 21.91
N SER A 101 0.25 15.41 21.31
CA SER A 101 1.66 15.45 21.70
C SER A 101 2.28 16.78 21.31
N THR A 102 2.94 17.41 22.28
CA THR A 102 3.75 18.63 22.07
C THR A 102 5.24 18.32 22.11
N SER A 103 5.61 17.06 22.37
CA SER A 103 6.99 16.60 22.45
C SER A 103 7.51 16.23 21.05
N HIS A 104 8.80 16.52 20.85
CA HIS A 104 9.57 16.07 19.68
C HIS A 104 10.46 14.86 20.00
N ASP A 105 10.27 14.21 21.15
CA ASP A 105 11.08 13.05 21.54
C ASP A 105 10.77 11.80 20.69
N PRO A 106 11.70 10.82 20.63
CA PRO A 106 11.50 9.61 19.84
C PRO A 106 10.30 8.76 20.29
N ALA A 107 9.91 8.82 21.57
CA ALA A 107 8.82 7.99 22.10
C ALA A 107 7.47 8.47 21.57
N SER A 108 7.28 9.80 21.47
CA SER A 108 6.05 10.38 20.90
C SER A 108 5.88 10.16 19.40
N HIS A 109 6.93 9.76 18.68
CA HIS A 109 6.96 9.47 17.25
C HIS A 109 7.37 8.01 16.94
N SER A 110 7.20 7.12 17.92
CA SER A 110 7.76 5.77 17.83
C SER A 110 7.17 4.95 16.67
N LEU A 111 5.90 5.13 16.33
CA LEU A 111 5.25 4.45 15.20
C LEU A 111 5.82 4.92 13.86
N LEU A 112 6.01 6.21 13.69
CA LEU A 112 6.63 6.78 12.50
C LEU A 112 8.11 6.36 12.39
N LEU A 113 8.88 6.46 13.47
CA LEU A 113 10.32 6.16 13.49
C LEU A 113 10.66 4.68 13.31
N LYS A 114 9.81 3.76 13.82
CA LYS A 114 10.08 2.31 13.76
C LYS A 114 9.42 1.64 12.57
N SER A 115 8.22 2.08 12.20
CA SER A 115 7.39 1.39 11.21
C SER A 115 6.91 2.30 10.07
N GLY A 116 7.34 3.56 10.06
CA GLY A 116 6.96 4.53 9.03
C GLY A 116 5.45 4.77 8.95
N LEU A 117 4.77 4.69 10.08
CA LEU A 117 3.33 4.84 10.17
C LEU A 117 2.95 6.29 10.48
N ILE A 118 2.00 6.81 9.72
CA ILE A 118 1.32 8.06 10.03
C ILE A 118 -0.08 7.76 10.60
N ARG A 119 -0.58 8.66 11.42
CA ARG A 119 -1.92 8.58 11.96
C ARG A 119 -2.94 9.02 10.91
N ILE A 120 -3.91 8.16 10.61
CA ILE A 120 -5.12 8.47 9.83
C ILE A 120 -6.27 8.52 10.82
N PHE A 121 -7.13 9.53 10.71
CA PHE A 121 -8.25 9.72 11.62
C PHE A 121 -9.53 9.99 10.83
N LEU A 122 -10.55 9.18 11.09
CA LEU A 122 -11.81 9.21 10.34
C LEU A 122 -12.98 9.16 11.32
N PRO A 123 -14.05 9.92 11.04
CA PRO A 123 -15.27 9.84 11.83
C PRO A 123 -15.95 8.48 11.61
N VAL A 124 -16.62 7.99 12.66
CA VAL A 124 -17.53 6.85 12.52
C VAL A 124 -18.73 7.31 11.67
N PRO A 125 -19.05 6.62 10.58
CA PRO A 125 -20.17 7.00 9.72
C PRO A 125 -21.51 7.01 10.47
N ALA A 126 -22.36 8.00 10.21
CA ALA A 126 -23.67 8.11 10.85
C ALA A 126 -24.61 6.91 10.54
N ASN A 127 -24.37 6.23 9.43
CA ASN A 127 -25.09 5.02 8.98
C ASN A 127 -24.40 3.73 9.40
N ALA A 128 -23.44 3.76 10.33
CA ALA A 128 -22.69 2.57 10.73
C ALA A 128 -23.61 1.45 11.23
N GLN A 129 -23.48 0.27 10.65
CA GLN A 129 -24.21 -0.94 11.02
C GLN A 129 -23.62 -1.65 12.24
N TYR A 130 -22.58 -1.07 12.85
CA TYR A 130 -21.76 -1.64 13.90
C TYR A 130 -21.51 -0.63 15.01
N GLN A 131 -21.03 -1.13 16.13
CA GLN A 131 -20.48 -0.33 17.21
C GLN A 131 -18.98 -0.56 17.26
N ILE A 132 -18.22 0.52 17.54
CA ILE A 132 -16.77 0.48 17.71
C ILE A 132 -16.40 0.96 19.12
N GLN A 133 -15.55 0.21 19.80
CA GLN A 133 -15.05 0.51 21.14
C GLN A 133 -13.55 0.28 21.18
N VAL A 134 -12.86 0.99 22.03
CA VAL A 134 -11.43 0.76 22.29
C VAL A 134 -11.27 -0.49 23.16
N GLU A 135 -10.51 -1.47 22.67
CA GLU A 135 -10.11 -2.65 23.44
C GLU A 135 -8.72 -2.44 24.09
N ARG A 136 -7.79 -1.88 23.31
CA ARG A 136 -6.46 -1.50 23.79
C ARG A 136 -6.05 -0.16 23.19
N ASP A 137 -5.53 0.75 23.99
CA ASP A 137 -5.02 2.05 23.56
C ASP A 137 -3.67 2.35 24.21
N PRO A 138 -2.56 2.05 23.51
CA PRO A 138 -1.22 2.33 24.03
C PRO A 138 -0.89 3.82 24.16
N TYR A 139 -1.66 4.69 23.49
CA TYR A 139 -1.32 6.13 23.36
C TYR A 139 -2.36 7.07 23.99
N GLY A 140 -3.54 6.57 24.36
CA GLY A 140 -4.60 7.36 24.99
C GLY A 140 -5.40 8.25 24.02
N CYS A 141 -5.38 7.98 22.71
CA CYS A 141 -6.06 8.79 21.68
C CYS A 141 -6.62 7.97 20.52
N ALA A 142 -6.94 6.71 20.77
CA ALA A 142 -7.47 5.81 19.75
C ALA A 142 -8.85 6.27 19.24
N ILE A 143 -9.74 6.69 20.14
CA ILE A 143 -11.02 7.32 19.79
C ILE A 143 -11.12 8.67 20.49
N VAL A 144 -11.44 9.70 19.71
CA VAL A 144 -11.75 11.04 20.21
C VAL A 144 -13.20 11.33 19.90
N THR A 145 -13.96 11.75 20.90
CA THR A 145 -15.37 12.16 20.74
C THR A 145 -15.47 13.68 20.77
N ASP A 146 -16.07 14.24 19.75
CA ASP A 146 -16.41 15.67 19.73
C ASP A 146 -17.57 15.91 20.72
N GLU A 147 -17.34 16.71 21.75
CA GLU A 147 -18.31 16.96 22.83
C GLU A 147 -19.57 17.68 22.33
N SER A 148 -19.46 18.45 21.25
CA SER A 148 -20.59 19.26 20.72
C SER A 148 -21.51 18.45 19.80
N THR A 149 -20.94 17.53 19.02
CA THR A 149 -21.67 16.73 18.03
C THR A 149 -21.87 15.27 18.42
N GLY A 150 -21.11 14.78 19.41
CA GLY A 150 -21.06 13.37 19.79
C GLY A 150 -20.39 12.46 18.75
N VAL A 151 -19.81 13.01 17.69
CA VAL A 151 -19.14 12.22 16.63
C VAL A 151 -17.85 11.64 17.17
N GLN A 152 -17.71 10.33 17.04
CA GLN A 152 -16.48 9.61 17.35
C GLN A 152 -15.53 9.61 16.14
N THR A 153 -14.27 9.99 16.35
CA THR A 153 -13.19 9.90 15.37
C THR A 153 -12.20 8.83 15.79
N VAL A 154 -11.98 7.86 14.91
CA VAL A 154 -11.12 6.71 15.13
C VAL A 154 -9.74 6.97 14.53
N SER A 155 -8.68 6.73 15.30
CA SER A 155 -7.29 6.83 14.87
C SER A 155 -6.76 5.49 14.39
N MET A 156 -6.29 5.42 13.15
CA MET A 156 -5.58 4.27 12.57
C MET A 156 -4.17 4.69 12.20
N TYR A 157 -3.28 3.73 12.10
CA TYR A 157 -1.88 4.02 11.75
C TYR A 157 -1.51 3.24 10.50
N ARG A 158 -1.17 3.97 9.44
CA ARG A 158 -0.95 3.39 8.12
C ARG A 158 0.34 3.87 7.49
N ARG A 159 0.93 3.02 6.68
CA ARG A 159 2.01 3.40 5.78
C ARG A 159 1.49 4.40 4.75
N PRO A 160 2.19 5.52 4.47
CA PRO A 160 1.88 6.33 3.30
C PRO A 160 1.99 5.48 2.03
N LEU A 161 0.93 5.50 1.20
CA LEU A 161 0.99 4.91 -0.13
C LEU A 161 1.90 5.76 -1.02
N PRO A 162 2.71 5.15 -1.91
CA PRO A 162 3.50 5.93 -2.85
C PRO A 162 2.61 6.72 -3.81
N THR A 163 2.99 7.97 -4.11
CA THR A 163 2.33 8.81 -5.10
C THR A 163 2.95 8.64 -6.48
N THR A 164 3.13 7.41 -6.90
CA THR A 164 3.68 6.99 -8.19
C THR A 164 2.89 5.81 -8.73
N ASN A 165 2.98 5.55 -10.03
CA ASN A 165 2.24 4.46 -10.66
C ASN A 165 0.71 4.62 -10.56
N LEU A 166 0.23 5.84 -10.38
CA LEU A 166 -1.19 6.11 -10.12
C LEU A 166 -2.08 5.75 -11.30
N GLY A 167 -1.58 5.83 -12.54
CA GLY A 167 -2.30 5.44 -13.75
C GLY A 167 -2.76 3.98 -13.77
N PHE A 168 -2.26 3.14 -12.86
CA PHE A 168 -2.67 1.73 -12.71
C PHE A 168 -3.65 1.49 -11.56
N LEU A 169 -4.09 2.53 -10.85
CA LEU A 169 -4.97 2.37 -9.71
C LEU A 169 -6.44 2.25 -10.12
N SER A 170 -7.12 1.27 -9.58
CA SER A 170 -8.57 1.14 -9.63
C SER A 170 -9.26 1.76 -8.40
N ALA A 171 -8.52 1.99 -7.31
CA ALA A 171 -9.01 2.64 -6.10
C ALA A 171 -7.88 3.44 -5.44
N ILE A 172 -8.22 4.59 -4.88
CA ILE A 172 -7.29 5.49 -4.17
C ILE A 172 -7.44 5.30 -2.67
N MET A 173 -6.33 5.36 -1.93
CA MET A 173 -6.17 5.01 -0.52
C MET A 173 -6.41 3.53 -0.22
N PHE A 174 -5.94 3.04 0.95
CA PHE A 174 -6.14 1.65 1.37
C PHE A 174 -7.61 1.28 1.56
N ASP A 175 -8.41 2.20 2.05
CA ASP A 175 -9.83 2.05 2.32
C ASP A 175 -10.74 2.52 1.16
N GLY A 176 -10.14 3.06 0.10
CA GLY A 176 -10.86 3.55 -1.07
C GLY A 176 -11.61 4.88 -0.87
N ARG A 177 -11.36 5.62 0.23
CA ARG A 177 -12.12 6.83 0.58
C ARG A 177 -12.09 7.94 -0.45
N GLU A 178 -11.02 7.99 -1.25
CA GLU A 178 -10.88 8.98 -2.32
C GLU A 178 -11.35 8.44 -3.69
N THR A 179 -11.97 7.26 -3.74
CA THR A 179 -12.54 6.69 -4.96
C THR A 179 -14.02 7.00 -4.99
N THR A 180 -14.37 8.19 -5.45
CA THR A 180 -15.73 8.72 -5.45
C THR A 180 -16.39 8.66 -6.82
N ALA A 181 -15.61 8.77 -7.89
CA ALA A 181 -16.11 8.69 -9.24
C ALA A 181 -16.40 7.24 -9.64
N PRO A 182 -17.56 6.95 -10.26
CA PRO A 182 -17.90 5.59 -10.66
C PRO A 182 -16.99 5.10 -11.79
N LEU A 183 -16.49 3.87 -11.67
CA LEU A 183 -15.77 3.17 -12.74
C LEU A 183 -16.81 2.60 -13.73
N THR A 184 -17.35 3.42 -14.63
CA THR A 184 -18.49 3.05 -15.46
C THR A 184 -18.09 2.53 -16.84
N ALA A 185 -16.94 2.96 -17.38
CA ALA A 185 -16.47 2.54 -18.68
C ALA A 185 -14.95 2.75 -18.80
N GLU A 186 -14.30 1.92 -19.62
CA GLU A 186 -12.87 1.99 -19.91
C GLU A 186 -12.43 3.39 -20.36
N ALA A 187 -13.16 4.00 -21.28
CA ALA A 187 -12.84 5.33 -21.83
C ALA A 187 -12.96 6.47 -20.81
N SER A 188 -13.72 6.28 -19.73
CA SER A 188 -13.92 7.30 -18.69
C SER A 188 -12.93 7.15 -17.51
N PHE A 189 -12.20 6.04 -17.43
CA PHE A 189 -11.33 5.74 -16.29
C PHE A 189 -10.25 6.82 -16.03
N PRO A 190 -9.47 7.28 -17.02
CA PRO A 190 -8.47 8.31 -16.76
C PRO A 190 -9.07 9.61 -16.22
N ALA A 191 -10.26 9.97 -16.69
CA ALA A 191 -10.97 11.16 -16.20
C ALA A 191 -11.48 10.97 -14.76
N ASN A 192 -12.03 9.80 -14.43
CA ASN A 192 -12.48 9.44 -13.10
C ASN A 192 -11.30 9.45 -12.11
N LEU A 193 -10.19 8.79 -12.46
CA LEU A 193 -8.98 8.78 -11.64
C LEU A 193 -8.46 10.20 -11.39
N LYS A 194 -8.45 11.07 -12.43
CA LYS A 194 -8.05 12.46 -12.28
C LYS A 194 -8.98 13.22 -11.32
N THR A 195 -10.29 13.01 -11.41
CA THR A 195 -11.27 13.62 -10.51
C THR A 195 -11.04 13.22 -9.06
N ASP A 196 -10.81 11.92 -8.81
CA ASP A 196 -10.53 11.40 -7.48
C ASP A 196 -9.22 11.95 -6.91
N LEU A 197 -8.16 12.06 -7.73
CA LEU A 197 -6.88 12.64 -7.31
C LEU A 197 -6.99 14.16 -7.05
N LEU A 198 -7.81 14.89 -7.79
CA LEU A 198 -8.08 16.31 -7.50
C LEU A 198 -8.73 16.45 -6.11
N GLN A 199 -9.73 15.62 -5.78
CA GLN A 199 -10.33 15.61 -4.44
C GLN A 199 -9.31 15.21 -3.37
N GLN A 200 -8.51 14.18 -3.62
CA GLN A 200 -7.44 13.75 -2.71
C GLN A 200 -6.43 14.86 -2.41
N SER A 201 -6.07 15.67 -3.41
CA SER A 201 -5.16 16.79 -3.22
C SER A 201 -5.73 17.88 -2.30
N ILE A 202 -7.06 18.08 -2.33
CA ILE A 202 -7.77 19.00 -1.41
C ILE A 202 -7.70 18.43 0.01
N ASP A 203 -8.11 17.17 0.20
CA ASP A 203 -8.21 16.54 1.50
C ASP A 203 -6.83 16.42 2.18
N ALA A 204 -5.79 16.06 1.41
CA ALA A 204 -4.43 16.02 1.93
C ALA A 204 -3.91 17.41 2.35
N THR A 205 -4.23 18.45 1.59
CA THR A 205 -3.80 19.82 1.92
C THR A 205 -4.50 20.34 3.17
N LEU A 206 -5.80 20.12 3.30
CA LEU A 206 -6.58 20.57 4.46
C LEU A 206 -6.23 19.77 5.73
N THR A 207 -6.01 18.47 5.62
CA THR A 207 -5.75 17.59 6.78
C THR A 207 -4.27 17.53 7.13
N HIS A 208 -3.43 16.96 6.27
CA HIS A 208 -2.01 16.70 6.58
C HIS A 208 -1.17 17.97 6.64
N ALA A 209 -1.42 18.94 5.74
CA ALA A 209 -0.72 20.22 5.76
C ALA A 209 -1.43 21.29 6.61
N GLN A 210 -2.63 20.99 7.14
CA GLN A 210 -3.40 21.90 8.00
C GLN A 210 -3.64 23.28 7.35
N ALA A 211 -3.97 23.29 6.05
CA ALA A 211 -4.32 24.52 5.35
C ALA A 211 -5.66 25.06 5.83
N SER A 212 -5.79 26.37 5.86
CA SER A 212 -7.06 27.04 6.18
C SER A 212 -8.02 27.10 4.97
N GLU A 213 -7.48 26.93 3.78
CA GLU A 213 -8.23 26.97 2.51
C GLU A 213 -7.76 25.83 1.59
N ALA A 214 -8.68 25.35 0.76
CA ALA A 214 -8.36 24.36 -0.26
C ALA A 214 -7.37 24.94 -1.30
N PRO A 215 -6.49 24.12 -1.90
CA PRO A 215 -5.65 24.55 -3.00
C PRO A 215 -6.51 24.99 -4.17
N THR A 216 -6.05 26.01 -4.91
CA THR A 216 -6.73 26.47 -6.13
C THR A 216 -6.79 25.34 -7.17
N LEU A 217 -7.72 25.43 -8.12
CA LEU A 217 -7.84 24.43 -9.19
C LEU A 217 -6.54 24.29 -10.01
N ASP A 218 -5.81 25.39 -10.21
CA ASP A 218 -4.51 25.36 -10.91
C ASP A 218 -3.47 24.59 -10.08
N GLN A 219 -3.43 24.79 -8.76
CA GLN A 219 -2.55 24.05 -7.85
C GLN A 219 -2.92 22.55 -7.81
N GLN A 220 -4.20 22.22 -7.70
CA GLN A 220 -4.68 20.84 -7.76
C GLN A 220 -4.26 20.16 -9.08
N ASN A 221 -4.51 20.81 -10.22
CA ASN A 221 -4.11 20.29 -11.52
C ASN A 221 -2.58 20.13 -11.65
N ALA A 222 -1.79 21.05 -11.11
CA ALA A 222 -0.33 20.96 -11.12
C ALA A 222 0.16 19.76 -10.30
N ILE A 223 -0.39 19.53 -9.10
CA ILE A 223 -0.11 18.38 -8.25
C ILE A 223 -0.45 17.08 -9.00
N VAL A 224 -1.69 16.95 -9.44
CA VAL A 224 -2.19 15.70 -10.07
C VAL A 224 -1.46 15.39 -11.39
N ASN A 225 -1.17 16.40 -12.21
CA ASN A 225 -0.39 16.18 -13.44
C ASN A 225 1.04 15.74 -13.14
N PHE A 226 1.65 16.24 -12.06
CA PHE A 226 2.97 15.77 -11.61
C PHE A 226 2.90 14.31 -11.17
N GLU A 227 1.98 13.95 -10.29
CA GLU A 227 1.81 12.59 -9.75
C GLU A 227 1.51 11.56 -10.83
N LEU A 228 0.61 11.87 -11.76
CA LEU A 228 0.27 11.00 -12.89
C LEU A 228 1.45 10.80 -13.87
N GLY A 229 2.41 11.72 -13.88
CA GLY A 229 3.64 11.58 -14.66
C GLY A 229 4.65 10.59 -14.07
N LEU A 230 4.53 10.25 -12.77
CA LEU A 230 5.53 9.46 -12.05
C LEU A 230 5.30 7.96 -12.18
N ASN A 231 6.35 7.24 -12.63
CA ASN A 231 6.37 5.79 -12.68
C ASN A 231 7.67 5.29 -12.05
N SER A 232 7.58 4.62 -10.89
CA SER A 232 8.72 4.12 -10.14
C SER A 232 8.76 2.61 -10.12
N ALA A 233 9.95 2.04 -10.26
CA ALA A 233 10.20 0.61 -10.16
C ALA A 233 11.67 0.36 -9.79
N GLN A 234 11.98 -0.85 -9.37
CA GLN A 234 13.36 -1.29 -9.25
C GLN A 234 14.04 -1.23 -10.62
N ALA A 235 15.21 -0.56 -10.69
CA ALA A 235 15.96 -0.39 -11.94
C ALA A 235 17.16 -1.33 -12.04
N LEU A 236 17.78 -1.63 -10.89
CA LEU A 236 18.96 -2.47 -10.78
C LEU A 236 18.86 -3.35 -9.54
N ASP A 237 19.25 -4.61 -9.67
CA ASP A 237 19.52 -5.54 -8.58
C ASP A 237 21.05 -5.73 -8.46
N PHE A 238 21.60 -5.71 -7.24
CA PHE A 238 23.05 -5.79 -7.03
C PHE A 238 23.67 -7.11 -7.51
N ARG A 239 22.89 -8.18 -7.66
CA ARG A 239 23.35 -9.49 -8.12
C ARG A 239 23.10 -9.71 -9.61
N ALA A 240 21.88 -9.35 -10.09
CA ALA A 240 21.46 -9.60 -11.47
C ALA A 240 21.81 -8.45 -12.43
N GLY A 241 22.18 -7.28 -11.92
CA GLY A 241 22.46 -6.07 -12.69
C GLY A 241 21.20 -5.33 -13.13
N TRP A 242 21.26 -4.60 -14.23
CA TRP A 242 20.15 -3.82 -14.76
C TRP A 242 18.96 -4.71 -15.12
N LEU A 243 17.78 -4.37 -14.59
CA LEU A 243 16.56 -5.18 -14.71
C LEU A 243 15.85 -5.07 -16.08
N ASN A 244 16.33 -4.19 -16.94
CA ASN A 244 15.89 -4.05 -18.33
C ASN A 244 16.93 -4.57 -19.35
N PHE A 245 17.89 -5.38 -18.91
CA PHE A 245 18.96 -5.89 -19.76
C PHE A 245 18.71 -7.34 -20.19
N ALA A 246 19.34 -7.77 -21.30
CA ALA A 246 19.27 -9.15 -21.82
C ALA A 246 17.83 -9.65 -22.02
N GLY A 247 16.95 -8.82 -22.56
CA GLY A 247 15.57 -9.16 -22.89
C GLY A 247 14.57 -9.02 -21.74
N ALA A 248 15.01 -8.68 -20.53
CA ALA A 248 14.12 -8.39 -19.41
C ALA A 248 13.37 -7.04 -19.59
N LEU A 249 12.19 -6.95 -19.02
CA LEU A 249 11.28 -5.80 -19.13
C LEU A 249 11.05 -5.09 -17.78
N GLY A 250 11.97 -5.26 -16.83
CA GLY A 250 11.95 -4.54 -15.55
C GLY A 250 12.26 -3.05 -15.71
N GLY A 251 12.24 -2.33 -14.59
CA GLY A 251 12.54 -0.91 -14.54
C GLY A 251 11.37 0.01 -14.92
N PRO A 252 11.46 1.31 -14.54
CA PRO A 252 10.35 2.24 -14.67
C PRO A 252 10.01 2.64 -16.12
N ALA A 253 11.00 2.70 -17.02
CA ALA A 253 10.76 3.06 -18.42
C ALA A 253 9.91 2.00 -19.17
N ASN A 254 10.11 0.70 -18.84
CA ASN A 254 9.26 -0.36 -19.38
C ASN A 254 7.88 -0.40 -18.70
N LEU A 255 7.82 -0.07 -17.42
CA LEU A 255 6.55 0.04 -16.71
C LEU A 255 5.64 1.09 -17.34
N THR A 256 6.17 2.25 -17.71
CA THR A 256 5.40 3.33 -18.35
C THR A 256 4.68 2.84 -19.62
N ARG A 257 5.29 1.93 -20.39
CA ARG A 257 4.66 1.36 -21.60
C ARG A 257 3.44 0.50 -21.28
N GLN A 258 3.32 -0.02 -20.07
CA GLN A 258 2.14 -0.81 -19.66
C GLN A 258 0.89 0.08 -19.51
N LEU A 259 1.03 1.41 -19.31
CA LEU A 259 -0.11 2.34 -19.24
C LEU A 259 -0.95 2.35 -20.50
N GLU A 260 -0.33 2.12 -21.66
CA GLU A 260 -1.05 2.07 -22.97
C GLU A 260 -1.97 0.85 -23.08
N LEU A 261 -1.67 -0.18 -22.29
CA LEU A 261 -2.39 -1.48 -22.34
C LEU A 261 -3.34 -1.64 -21.14
N TYR A 262 -3.17 -0.81 -20.10
CA TYR A 262 -3.94 -0.93 -18.88
C TYR A 262 -5.32 -0.29 -18.99
N TYR A 263 -6.31 -0.97 -18.46
CA TYR A 263 -7.66 -0.48 -18.19
C TYR A 263 -8.21 -1.18 -16.94
N PRO A 264 -9.14 -0.55 -16.18
CA PRO A 264 -9.75 -1.20 -15.02
C PRO A 264 -10.45 -2.49 -15.38
N GLY A 265 -10.18 -3.55 -14.63
CA GLY A 265 -10.69 -4.88 -14.90
C GLY A 265 -9.87 -5.67 -15.92
N THR A 266 -8.75 -5.12 -16.43
CA THR A 266 -7.85 -5.89 -17.30
C THR A 266 -7.36 -7.14 -16.59
N ASN A 267 -7.57 -8.30 -17.21
CA ASN A 267 -7.18 -9.60 -16.66
C ASN A 267 -7.84 -9.92 -15.29
N ASP A 268 -9.02 -9.36 -15.00
CA ASP A 268 -9.69 -9.58 -13.72
C ASP A 268 -9.93 -11.07 -13.44
N SER A 269 -9.46 -11.52 -12.28
CA SER A 269 -9.52 -12.93 -11.88
C SER A 269 -10.93 -13.40 -11.52
N LEU A 270 -11.86 -12.48 -11.26
CA LEU A 270 -13.25 -12.76 -10.94
C LEU A 270 -14.16 -12.74 -12.18
N GLY A 271 -13.57 -12.54 -13.38
CA GLY A 271 -14.29 -12.61 -14.65
C GLY A 271 -15.05 -11.33 -15.02
N ALA A 272 -14.68 -10.20 -14.45
CA ALA A 272 -15.29 -8.91 -14.75
C ALA A 272 -14.45 -8.04 -15.71
N ASP A 273 -13.57 -8.65 -16.51
CA ASP A 273 -12.85 -7.93 -17.57
C ASP A 273 -13.87 -7.32 -18.55
N PRO A 274 -13.91 -5.99 -18.72
CA PRO A 274 -14.91 -5.31 -19.54
C PRO A 274 -14.80 -5.64 -21.04
N GLN A 275 -13.66 -6.18 -21.48
CA GLN A 275 -13.46 -6.67 -22.85
C GLN A 275 -13.83 -8.17 -23.00
N GLY A 276 -14.30 -8.81 -21.91
CA GLY A 276 -14.68 -10.22 -21.90
C GLY A 276 -13.50 -11.19 -22.05
N LYS A 277 -12.28 -10.73 -21.75
CA LYS A 277 -11.09 -11.59 -21.80
C LYS A 277 -11.09 -12.53 -20.60
N ALA A 278 -10.69 -13.77 -20.85
CA ALA A 278 -10.52 -14.73 -19.77
C ALA A 278 -9.29 -14.38 -18.91
N PHE A 279 -9.39 -14.61 -17.61
CA PHE A 279 -8.27 -14.47 -16.70
C PHE A 279 -7.08 -15.34 -17.11
N ASN A 280 -5.89 -14.72 -17.16
CA ASN A 280 -4.62 -15.39 -17.37
C ASN A 280 -3.77 -15.23 -16.10
N SER A 281 -3.50 -16.33 -15.41
CA SER A 281 -2.67 -16.32 -14.21
C SER A 281 -1.21 -15.92 -14.47
N THR A 282 -0.74 -15.99 -15.74
CA THR A 282 0.58 -15.47 -16.12
C THR A 282 0.52 -13.93 -16.25
N ALA A 283 0.24 -13.26 -15.13
CA ALA A 283 0.11 -11.81 -15.10
C ALA A 283 1.46 -11.09 -15.16
N PHE A 284 2.55 -11.74 -14.76
CA PHE A 284 3.90 -11.19 -14.85
C PHE A 284 4.72 -11.90 -15.91
N THR A 285 5.39 -11.11 -16.76
CA THR A 285 6.22 -11.56 -17.89
C THR A 285 7.50 -10.72 -18.02
N LEU A 286 7.95 -10.12 -16.92
CA LEU A 286 9.07 -9.17 -16.93
C LEU A 286 10.41 -9.86 -17.18
N TYR A 287 10.57 -11.09 -16.69
CA TYR A 287 11.84 -11.80 -16.63
C TYR A 287 11.82 -13.15 -17.38
N ALA A 288 10.82 -13.42 -18.19
CA ALA A 288 10.73 -14.67 -18.96
C ALA A 288 11.99 -14.92 -19.83
N ALA A 289 12.60 -13.86 -20.38
CA ALA A 289 13.84 -13.96 -21.12
C ALA A 289 15.06 -14.45 -20.30
N TRP A 290 14.95 -14.40 -18.97
CA TRP A 290 16.03 -14.81 -18.05
C TRP A 290 15.93 -16.26 -17.58
N GLU A 291 14.90 -17.01 -17.94
CA GLU A 291 14.74 -18.41 -17.55
C GLU A 291 15.95 -19.29 -17.92
N THR A 292 16.57 -19.01 -19.08
CA THR A 292 17.75 -19.73 -19.59
C THR A 292 19.06 -18.90 -19.49
N SER A 293 19.06 -17.82 -18.74
CA SER A 293 20.25 -16.98 -18.56
C SER A 293 21.41 -17.78 -17.99
N PRO A 294 22.67 -17.56 -18.45
CA PRO A 294 23.85 -18.13 -17.81
C PRO A 294 24.07 -17.60 -16.38
N ASP A 295 23.54 -16.41 -16.08
CA ASP A 295 23.64 -15.77 -14.77
C ASP A 295 22.64 -16.39 -13.77
N PRO A 296 23.12 -16.98 -12.65
CA PRO A 296 22.24 -17.63 -11.66
C PRO A 296 21.31 -16.65 -10.94
N ALA A 297 21.69 -15.39 -10.72
CA ALA A 297 20.84 -14.41 -10.07
C ALA A 297 19.65 -14.03 -10.98
N ARG A 298 19.87 -13.91 -12.27
CA ARG A 298 18.79 -13.68 -13.26
C ARG A 298 17.83 -14.85 -13.33
N ARG A 299 18.35 -16.10 -13.37
CA ARG A 299 17.48 -17.28 -13.33
C ARG A 299 16.66 -17.36 -12.05
N MET A 300 17.24 -16.94 -10.92
CA MET A 300 16.52 -16.91 -9.63
C MET A 300 15.32 -15.96 -9.68
N ILE A 301 15.49 -14.76 -10.24
CA ILE A 301 14.41 -13.77 -10.44
C ILE A 301 13.34 -14.34 -11.36
N ALA A 302 13.71 -14.92 -12.50
CA ALA A 302 12.75 -15.53 -13.44
C ALA A 302 12.00 -16.72 -12.83
N ALA A 303 12.65 -17.54 -12.02
CA ALA A 303 12.01 -18.62 -11.30
C ALA A 303 10.99 -18.09 -10.27
N GLY A 304 11.32 -17.01 -9.59
CA GLY A 304 10.39 -16.34 -8.66
C GLY A 304 9.17 -15.76 -9.38
N GLU A 305 9.34 -15.13 -10.54
CA GLU A 305 8.23 -14.69 -11.40
C GLU A 305 7.31 -15.84 -11.76
N LYS A 306 7.87 -16.98 -12.16
CA LYS A 306 7.10 -18.18 -12.51
C LYS A 306 6.34 -18.73 -11.31
N LEU A 307 6.96 -18.74 -10.12
CA LEU A 307 6.28 -19.13 -8.88
C LEU A 307 5.14 -18.16 -8.54
N PHE A 308 5.35 -16.85 -8.67
CA PHE A 308 4.30 -15.85 -8.41
C PHE A 308 3.06 -16.07 -9.30
N ASN A 309 3.27 -16.40 -10.57
CA ASN A 309 2.21 -16.68 -11.53
C ASN A 309 1.49 -18.01 -11.29
N ALA A 310 2.18 -19.03 -10.79
CA ALA A 310 1.70 -20.42 -10.89
C ALA A 310 1.64 -21.19 -9.55
N ARG A 311 2.31 -20.70 -8.47
CA ARG A 311 2.30 -21.40 -7.21
C ARG A 311 0.90 -21.42 -6.63
N ALA A 312 0.35 -22.62 -6.45
CA ALA A 312 -0.98 -22.78 -5.87
C ALA A 312 -0.99 -22.35 -4.40
N LEU A 313 -2.06 -21.68 -4.02
CA LEU A 313 -2.40 -21.30 -2.67
C LEU A 313 -3.88 -21.57 -2.41
N THR A 314 -4.25 -21.71 -1.13
CA THR A 314 -5.63 -21.99 -0.71
C THR A 314 -6.29 -20.70 -0.22
N ILE A 315 -7.31 -20.21 -0.93
CA ILE A 315 -8.10 -19.05 -0.54
C ILE A 315 -9.24 -19.51 0.36
N SER A 316 -9.17 -19.16 1.63
CA SER A 316 -10.11 -19.56 2.68
C SER A 316 -10.34 -18.41 3.65
N ASN A 317 -11.60 -18.14 4.00
CA ASN A 317 -11.99 -17.08 4.93
C ASN A 317 -11.38 -15.69 4.59
N VAL A 318 -11.29 -15.38 3.29
CA VAL A 318 -10.91 -14.06 2.80
C VAL A 318 -12.19 -13.25 2.58
N ARG A 319 -12.40 -12.21 3.40
CA ARG A 319 -13.53 -11.30 3.20
C ARG A 319 -13.32 -10.50 1.93
N GLY A 320 -14.38 -10.39 1.13
CA GLY A 320 -14.33 -9.86 -0.23
C GLY A 320 -14.27 -10.95 -1.30
N LEU A 321 -13.83 -12.16 -0.94
CA LEU A 321 -13.86 -13.34 -1.82
C LEU A 321 -14.80 -14.43 -1.29
N ASN A 322 -14.50 -15.05 -0.15
CA ASN A 322 -15.29 -16.17 0.35
C ASN A 322 -16.70 -15.79 0.84
N ASP A 323 -16.95 -14.52 1.13
CA ASP A 323 -18.26 -13.95 1.46
C ASP A 323 -18.91 -13.16 0.31
N ASN A 324 -18.36 -13.28 -0.91
CA ASN A 324 -18.86 -12.54 -2.09
C ASN A 324 -20.00 -13.29 -2.77
N ALA A 325 -21.23 -12.73 -2.65
CA ALA A 325 -22.42 -13.35 -3.22
C ALA A 325 -22.43 -13.41 -4.76
N ALA A 326 -21.82 -12.42 -5.44
CA ALA A 326 -21.71 -12.43 -6.90
C ALA A 326 -20.75 -13.52 -7.38
N LEU A 327 -19.61 -13.66 -6.72
CA LEU A 327 -18.64 -14.72 -6.99
C LEU A 327 -19.27 -16.10 -6.69
N ALA A 328 -19.98 -16.27 -5.57
CA ALA A 328 -20.67 -17.51 -5.24
C ALA A 328 -21.66 -17.92 -6.34
N LYS A 329 -22.45 -16.97 -6.83
CA LYS A 329 -23.38 -17.19 -7.94
C LYS A 329 -22.65 -17.59 -9.23
N ALA A 330 -21.54 -16.92 -9.55
CA ALA A 330 -20.74 -17.26 -10.74
C ALA A 330 -20.12 -18.67 -10.68
N LEU A 331 -19.74 -19.10 -9.46
CA LEU A 331 -19.20 -20.45 -9.19
C LEU A 331 -20.29 -21.52 -8.98
N GLY A 332 -21.58 -21.18 -9.07
CA GLY A 332 -22.68 -22.12 -8.83
C GLY A 332 -22.77 -22.63 -7.38
N THR A 333 -22.32 -21.82 -6.42
CA THR A 333 -22.33 -22.15 -4.99
C THR A 333 -23.05 -21.06 -4.17
N THR A 334 -23.00 -21.17 -2.85
CA THR A 334 -23.56 -20.19 -1.91
C THR A 334 -22.47 -19.62 -1.02
N VAL A 335 -22.71 -18.47 -0.40
CA VAL A 335 -21.85 -17.95 0.67
C VAL A 335 -22.09 -18.69 1.98
N PRO A 336 -21.03 -18.95 2.78
CA PRO A 336 -19.62 -18.74 2.48
C PRO A 336 -19.11 -19.71 1.38
N ILE A 337 -18.34 -19.16 0.43
CA ILE A 337 -17.70 -19.96 -0.60
C ILE A 337 -16.66 -20.86 0.07
N PRO A 338 -16.70 -22.21 -0.17
CA PRO A 338 -15.69 -23.13 0.36
C PRO A 338 -14.26 -22.71 -0.04
N PRO A 339 -13.24 -23.22 0.66
CA PRO A 339 -11.85 -23.01 0.26
C PRO A 339 -11.62 -23.40 -1.20
N PHE A 340 -10.92 -22.57 -1.96
CA PHE A 340 -10.61 -22.82 -3.36
C PHE A 340 -9.15 -22.50 -3.69
N ALA A 341 -8.64 -23.10 -4.75
CA ALA A 341 -7.28 -22.87 -5.20
C ALA A 341 -7.17 -21.56 -5.99
N GLY A 342 -6.10 -20.82 -5.74
CA GLY A 342 -5.71 -19.63 -6.49
C GLY A 342 -4.20 -19.56 -6.65
N THR A 343 -3.72 -18.43 -7.17
CA THR A 343 -2.31 -18.05 -7.24
C THR A 343 -2.15 -16.64 -6.68
N CYS A 344 -0.92 -16.13 -6.55
CA CYS A 344 -0.72 -14.73 -6.15
C CYS A 344 -1.45 -13.76 -7.09
N THR A 345 -1.49 -14.10 -8.39
CA THR A 345 -2.16 -13.31 -9.42
C THR A 345 -3.68 -13.36 -9.36
N THR A 346 -4.29 -14.21 -8.53
CA THR A 346 -5.74 -14.13 -8.24
C THR A 346 -6.13 -12.82 -7.55
N CYS A 347 -5.22 -12.25 -6.73
CA CYS A 347 -5.44 -10.97 -6.05
C CYS A 347 -4.58 -9.84 -6.64
N HIS A 348 -3.49 -10.19 -7.35
CA HIS A 348 -2.53 -9.29 -7.97
C HIS A 348 -2.58 -9.45 -9.50
N ASP A 349 -3.78 -9.27 -10.08
CA ASP A 349 -4.12 -9.64 -11.45
C ASP A 349 -3.72 -8.59 -12.52
N ALA A 350 -3.47 -7.33 -12.13
CA ALA A 350 -3.03 -6.30 -13.07
C ALA A 350 -1.66 -6.65 -13.69
N PRO A 351 -1.57 -6.88 -15.01
CA PRO A 351 -0.39 -7.41 -15.67
C PRO A 351 0.86 -6.54 -15.45
N ASN A 352 1.94 -7.16 -14.96
CA ASN A 352 3.24 -6.52 -14.68
C ASN A 352 3.22 -5.37 -13.66
N VAL A 353 2.10 -5.15 -12.97
CA VAL A 353 1.89 -4.08 -11.99
C VAL A 353 1.60 -4.63 -10.59
N GLY A 354 0.66 -5.59 -10.49
CA GLY A 354 0.43 -6.37 -9.28
C GLY A 354 -0.51 -5.77 -8.24
N ASN A 355 -1.30 -4.73 -8.58
CA ASN A 355 -2.52 -4.40 -7.84
C ASN A 355 -3.70 -5.25 -8.34
N HIS A 356 -4.85 -5.17 -7.68
CA HIS A 356 -6.09 -5.69 -8.27
C HIS A 356 -6.61 -4.70 -9.32
N SER A 357 -6.96 -5.19 -10.49
CA SER A 357 -7.37 -4.36 -11.62
C SER A 357 -8.74 -3.69 -11.44
N LEU A 358 -9.57 -4.20 -10.52
CA LEU A 358 -10.81 -3.59 -10.05
C LEU A 358 -10.69 -3.02 -8.63
N PRO A 359 -11.59 -2.12 -8.18
CA PRO A 359 -11.57 -1.56 -6.83
C PRO A 359 -12.04 -2.57 -5.78
N LEU A 360 -11.36 -3.71 -5.72
CA LEU A 360 -11.63 -4.78 -4.76
C LEU A 360 -10.82 -4.58 -3.48
N ALA A 361 -11.54 -4.40 -2.36
CA ALA A 361 -10.94 -4.40 -1.04
C ALA A 361 -11.11 -5.79 -0.40
N LEU A 362 -10.03 -6.33 0.13
CA LEU A 362 -9.96 -7.67 0.72
C LEU A 362 -9.48 -7.61 2.16
N ASP A 363 -9.95 -8.54 2.96
CA ASP A 363 -9.37 -8.83 4.27
C ASP A 363 -8.65 -10.17 4.22
N ILE A 364 -7.33 -10.10 4.27
CA ILE A 364 -6.45 -11.27 4.34
C ILE A 364 -5.98 -11.56 5.77
N GLY A 365 -6.43 -10.77 6.76
CA GLY A 365 -6.12 -10.92 8.18
C GLY A 365 -5.07 -9.94 8.73
N THR A 366 -4.41 -9.12 7.89
CA THR A 366 -3.29 -8.25 8.32
C THR A 366 -3.69 -7.11 9.27
N GLY A 367 -4.98 -6.74 9.31
CA GLY A 367 -5.52 -5.76 10.25
C GLY A 367 -6.06 -6.35 11.55
N HIS A 368 -6.06 -7.67 11.71
CA HIS A 368 -6.58 -8.34 12.91
C HIS A 368 -5.61 -8.20 14.10
N ASP A 369 -6.16 -8.23 15.32
CA ASP A 369 -5.32 -8.31 16.53
C ASP A 369 -4.82 -9.75 16.71
N PRO A 370 -3.49 -9.98 16.68
CA PRO A 370 -2.95 -11.34 16.83
C PRO A 370 -3.33 -12.02 18.15
N ALA A 371 -3.59 -11.23 19.21
CA ALA A 371 -3.91 -11.76 20.53
C ALA A 371 -5.35 -12.29 20.64
N ALA A 372 -6.24 -11.84 19.73
CA ALA A 372 -7.66 -12.19 19.75
C ALA A 372 -8.09 -13.02 18.53
N GLU A 373 -7.17 -13.29 17.58
CA GLU A 373 -7.48 -14.02 16.35
C GLU A 373 -7.78 -15.51 16.63
N THR A 374 -8.89 -15.98 16.13
CA THR A 374 -9.38 -17.34 16.34
C THR A 374 -9.32 -18.24 15.11
N ASP A 375 -9.20 -17.65 13.90
CA ASP A 375 -8.95 -18.45 12.68
C ASP A 375 -7.48 -18.93 12.68
N PRO A 376 -7.24 -20.25 12.72
CA PRO A 376 -5.89 -20.79 12.82
C PRO A 376 -4.96 -20.39 11.67
N LEU A 377 -5.51 -20.18 10.46
CA LEU A 377 -4.70 -19.80 9.29
C LEU A 377 -4.29 -18.34 9.38
N ILE A 378 -5.20 -17.47 9.81
CA ILE A 378 -4.88 -16.05 10.04
C ILE A 378 -3.89 -15.93 11.20
N ALA A 379 -4.17 -16.58 12.33
CA ALA A 379 -3.28 -16.58 13.50
C ALA A 379 -1.86 -17.08 13.18
N ASN A 380 -1.74 -18.17 12.41
CA ASN A 380 -0.43 -18.68 11.96
C ASN A 380 0.29 -17.68 11.06
N GLY A 381 -0.42 -17.03 10.13
CA GLY A 381 0.16 -15.97 9.30
C GLY A 381 0.64 -14.79 10.15
N LEU A 382 -0.22 -14.27 11.04
CA LEU A 382 0.10 -13.14 11.92
C LEU A 382 1.29 -13.42 12.85
N SER A 383 1.51 -14.66 13.27
CA SER A 383 2.65 -15.05 14.10
C SER A 383 4.02 -14.83 13.44
N GLN A 384 4.04 -14.62 12.13
CA GLN A 384 5.27 -14.34 11.35
C GLN A 384 5.56 -12.85 11.20
N LEU A 385 4.68 -12.00 11.68
CA LEU A 385 4.77 -10.56 11.50
C LEU A 385 5.23 -9.85 12.76
N SER A 386 5.99 -8.79 12.57
CA SER A 386 6.44 -7.87 13.63
C SER A 386 5.42 -6.72 13.80
N VAL A 387 4.18 -7.08 14.17
CA VAL A 387 3.07 -6.12 14.28
C VAL A 387 3.43 -5.00 15.26
N PRO A 388 3.38 -3.71 14.83
CA PRO A 388 3.62 -2.59 15.74
C PRO A 388 2.62 -2.57 16.91
N ASP A 389 2.96 -1.88 17.99
CA ASP A 389 2.05 -1.67 19.13
C ASP A 389 0.97 -0.64 18.75
N LEU A 390 -0.11 -1.13 18.19
CA LEU A 390 -1.23 -0.35 17.66
C LEU A 390 -2.43 -0.38 18.61
N PRO A 391 -3.29 0.65 18.59
CA PRO A 391 -4.61 0.56 19.18
C PRO A 391 -5.40 -0.62 18.61
N VAL A 392 -6.19 -1.28 19.44
CA VAL A 392 -7.09 -2.35 19.05
C VAL A 392 -8.53 -1.92 19.30
N TYR A 393 -9.36 -2.11 18.30
CA TYR A 393 -10.78 -1.81 18.34
C TYR A 393 -11.59 -3.08 18.41
N ARG A 394 -12.59 -3.09 19.28
CA ARG A 394 -13.62 -4.12 19.36
C ARG A 394 -14.82 -3.67 18.57
N ILE A 395 -15.16 -4.42 17.53
CA ILE A 395 -16.31 -4.15 16.64
C ILE A 395 -17.40 -5.16 16.96
N THR A 396 -18.62 -4.67 17.21
CA THR A 396 -19.80 -5.49 17.50
C THR A 396 -20.99 -5.06 16.65
N GLY A 397 -22.03 -5.91 16.58
CA GLY A 397 -23.23 -5.62 15.79
C GLY A 397 -23.23 -6.20 14.38
N CYS A 398 -22.08 -6.65 13.89
CA CYS A 398 -22.01 -7.29 12.58
C CYS A 398 -22.39 -8.77 12.62
N PRO A 399 -23.06 -9.29 11.57
CA PRO A 399 -23.24 -10.73 11.41
C PRO A 399 -21.88 -11.40 11.08
N ASN A 400 -21.77 -12.69 11.44
CA ASN A 400 -20.63 -13.48 11.02
C ASN A 400 -20.67 -13.70 9.49
N PRO A 401 -19.69 -13.21 8.73
CA PRO A 401 -19.69 -13.35 7.27
C PRO A 401 -19.49 -14.79 6.80
N PHE A 402 -18.97 -15.65 7.67
CA PHE A 402 -18.73 -17.06 7.40
C PHE A 402 -19.71 -17.98 8.15
N GLN A 403 -20.90 -17.44 8.52
CA GLN A 403 -21.93 -18.20 9.17
C GLN A 403 -22.44 -19.32 8.24
N VAL A 404 -22.31 -20.57 8.69
CA VAL A 404 -22.82 -21.71 7.95
C VAL A 404 -24.35 -21.73 8.03
N PRO A 405 -25.05 -21.85 6.90
CA PRO A 405 -26.51 -21.95 6.90
C PRO A 405 -27.03 -23.11 7.79
N GLY A 406 -28.05 -22.82 8.59
CA GLY A 406 -28.66 -23.80 9.50
C GLY A 406 -27.97 -23.95 10.86
N GLN A 407 -26.85 -23.29 11.10
CA GLN A 407 -26.25 -23.20 12.43
C GLN A 407 -26.79 -21.99 13.20
N PRO A 408 -26.89 -22.06 14.54
CA PRO A 408 -27.28 -20.90 15.34
C PRO A 408 -26.38 -19.70 15.08
N ALA A 409 -26.98 -18.52 14.89
CA ALA A 409 -26.22 -17.29 14.76
C ALA A 409 -25.52 -16.99 16.10
N ALA A 410 -24.19 -16.95 16.08
CA ALA A 410 -23.42 -16.49 17.22
C ALA A 410 -23.10 -14.99 17.06
N PRO A 411 -23.04 -14.21 18.16
CA PRO A 411 -22.52 -12.87 18.11
C PRO A 411 -21.11 -12.88 17.49
N TYR A 412 -20.91 -12.04 16.48
CA TYR A 412 -19.60 -11.91 15.84
C TYR A 412 -18.93 -10.64 16.34
N VAL A 413 -17.74 -10.79 16.86
CA VAL A 413 -16.93 -9.71 17.41
C VAL A 413 -15.59 -9.70 16.66
N PHE A 414 -15.23 -8.55 16.11
CA PHE A 414 -13.90 -8.34 15.54
C PHE A 414 -13.00 -7.63 16.53
N PHE A 415 -11.73 -8.01 16.51
CA PHE A 415 -10.66 -7.26 17.14
C PHE A 415 -9.67 -6.85 16.05
N THR A 416 -9.59 -5.57 15.79
CA THR A 416 -8.81 -5.04 14.66
C THR A 416 -8.01 -3.80 15.04
N THR A 417 -6.86 -3.65 14.41
CA THR A 417 -6.05 -2.42 14.48
C THR A 417 -6.49 -1.39 13.43
N ASP A 418 -7.29 -1.81 12.44
CA ASP A 418 -7.77 -0.95 11.35
C ASP A 418 -9.12 -1.45 10.81
N PRO A 419 -10.22 -0.73 11.03
CA PRO A 419 -11.53 -1.07 10.48
C PRO A 419 -11.63 -0.98 8.94
N GLY A 420 -10.61 -0.44 8.25
CA GLY A 420 -10.53 -0.39 6.80
C GLY A 420 -11.69 0.35 6.14
N LYS A 421 -12.18 -0.21 5.03
CA LYS A 421 -13.29 0.35 4.26
C LYS A 421 -14.59 0.47 5.06
N GLY A 422 -14.74 -0.29 6.15
CA GLY A 422 -15.90 -0.20 7.05
C GLY A 422 -16.11 1.20 7.62
N LEU A 423 -15.06 1.97 7.90
CA LEU A 423 -15.13 3.37 8.34
C LEU A 423 -15.54 4.35 7.23
N ILE A 424 -15.55 3.93 5.97
CA ILE A 424 -15.96 4.76 4.84
C ILE A 424 -17.43 4.51 4.50
N SER A 425 -17.80 3.24 4.38
CA SER A 425 -19.14 2.84 3.95
C SER A 425 -20.18 2.75 5.09
N GLY A 426 -19.71 2.53 6.33
CA GLY A 426 -20.57 2.18 7.47
C GLY A 426 -21.09 0.74 7.43
N LEU A 427 -20.69 -0.07 6.45
CA LEU A 427 -21.22 -1.40 6.23
C LEU A 427 -20.39 -2.48 6.92
N CYS A 428 -21.06 -3.42 7.57
CA CYS A 428 -20.43 -4.63 8.12
C CYS A 428 -19.71 -5.47 7.07
N SER A 429 -20.23 -5.51 5.84
CA SER A 429 -19.60 -6.24 4.74
C SER A 429 -18.23 -5.69 4.35
N ASP A 430 -17.98 -4.42 4.60
CA ASP A 430 -16.72 -3.75 4.23
C ASP A 430 -15.70 -3.67 5.39
N MET A 431 -16.09 -4.15 6.57
CA MET A 431 -15.24 -4.11 7.77
C MET A 431 -13.89 -4.79 7.53
N VAL A 432 -12.80 -4.16 7.99
CA VAL A 432 -11.39 -4.57 7.92
C VAL A 432 -10.83 -4.80 6.50
N ARG A 433 -11.59 -4.50 5.46
CA ARG A 433 -11.14 -4.67 4.08
C ARG A 433 -10.27 -3.49 3.64
N THR A 434 -9.17 -3.83 2.97
CA THR A 434 -8.25 -2.86 2.36
C THR A 434 -7.89 -3.27 0.94
N LYS A 435 -7.59 -2.30 0.08
CA LYS A 435 -7.11 -2.61 -1.28
C LYS A 435 -5.66 -3.06 -1.28
N GLY A 436 -5.28 -3.95 -2.21
CA GLY A 436 -3.89 -4.28 -2.50
C GLY A 436 -3.18 -3.13 -3.24
N PRO A 437 -1.98 -2.72 -2.80
CA PRO A 437 -1.20 -1.70 -3.50
C PRO A 437 -0.52 -2.26 -4.76
N VAL A 438 -0.03 -1.33 -5.61
CA VAL A 438 0.91 -1.67 -6.69
C VAL A 438 2.18 -2.29 -6.11
N LEU A 439 2.66 -3.39 -6.70
CA LEU A 439 3.84 -4.12 -6.21
C LEU A 439 5.18 -3.59 -6.76
N ARG A 440 5.21 -2.49 -7.50
CA ARG A 440 6.45 -1.95 -8.08
C ARG A 440 7.23 -1.11 -7.06
N GLY A 441 8.56 -1.22 -7.08
CA GLY A 441 9.47 -0.53 -6.17
C GLY A 441 9.44 -1.07 -4.73
N LEU A 442 9.18 -2.36 -4.53
CA LEU A 442 9.04 -2.95 -3.19
C LEU A 442 10.31 -2.83 -2.35
N ALA A 443 11.50 -3.02 -2.93
CA ALA A 443 12.77 -3.01 -2.21
C ALA A 443 13.04 -1.71 -1.42
N SER A 444 12.49 -0.57 -1.87
CA SER A 444 12.63 0.73 -1.21
C SER A 444 11.54 1.04 -0.17
N ARG A 445 10.55 0.16 0.04
CA ARG A 445 9.30 0.49 0.74
C ARG A 445 9.07 -0.22 2.08
N ALA A 446 10.03 -0.99 2.57
CA ALA A 446 9.88 -1.64 3.88
C ALA A 446 9.60 -0.61 5.00
N PRO A 447 8.82 -0.98 6.04
CA PRO A 447 8.07 -2.21 6.22
C PRO A 447 6.78 -2.26 5.38
N TYR A 448 6.18 -3.45 5.28
CA TYR A 448 5.09 -3.77 4.37
C TYR A 448 3.74 -3.88 5.09
N PHE A 449 2.68 -4.10 4.30
CA PHE A 449 1.28 -4.01 4.66
C PHE A 449 0.85 -2.58 5.02
N HIS A 450 -0.45 -2.36 5.10
CA HIS A 450 -1.01 -1.03 5.41
C HIS A 450 -0.58 -0.52 6.79
N ASN A 451 -0.40 -1.42 7.75
CA ASN A 451 -0.04 -1.15 9.13
C ASN A 451 1.45 -1.41 9.47
N GLY A 452 2.29 -1.63 8.47
CA GLY A 452 3.72 -1.85 8.68
C GLY A 452 4.09 -3.15 9.42
N ALA A 453 3.18 -4.13 9.46
CA ALA A 453 3.36 -5.36 10.24
C ALA A 453 4.42 -6.31 9.66
N GLY A 454 4.68 -6.27 8.35
CA GLY A 454 5.75 -7.04 7.71
C GLY A 454 7.04 -6.23 7.65
N ARG A 455 8.01 -6.51 8.50
CA ARG A 455 9.28 -5.77 8.59
C ARG A 455 10.10 -5.86 7.31
N ASP A 456 10.09 -7.02 6.67
CA ASP A 456 10.79 -7.30 5.43
C ASP A 456 9.99 -8.29 4.55
N LEU A 457 10.45 -8.56 3.33
CA LEU A 457 9.79 -9.48 2.41
C LEU A 457 9.83 -10.95 2.87
N ASN A 458 10.74 -11.33 3.79
CA ASN A 458 10.72 -12.68 4.37
C ASN A 458 9.50 -12.85 5.29
N GLU A 459 9.25 -11.87 6.17
CA GLU A 459 8.05 -11.90 7.02
C GLU A 459 6.77 -11.88 6.18
N VAL A 460 6.71 -11.03 5.15
CA VAL A 460 5.58 -10.98 4.21
C VAL A 460 5.35 -12.33 3.56
N LEU A 461 6.40 -12.95 3.01
CA LEU A 461 6.28 -14.23 2.32
C LEU A 461 5.90 -15.37 3.29
N GLU A 462 6.43 -15.38 4.52
CA GLU A 462 6.05 -16.37 5.53
C GLU A 462 4.60 -16.20 5.98
N PHE A 463 4.13 -14.96 6.12
CA PHE A 463 2.70 -14.69 6.34
C PHE A 463 1.86 -15.37 5.25
N TYR A 464 2.14 -15.10 3.97
CA TYR A 464 1.41 -15.71 2.86
C TYR A 464 1.56 -17.23 2.83
N ASN A 465 2.77 -17.74 3.09
CA ASN A 465 3.08 -19.18 3.09
C ASN A 465 2.21 -19.94 4.08
N LEU A 466 2.04 -19.44 5.30
CA LEU A 466 1.21 -20.06 6.34
C LEU A 466 -0.28 -19.74 6.17
N ARG A 467 -0.61 -18.47 5.93
CA ARG A 467 -2.00 -18.01 5.78
C ARG A 467 -2.73 -18.72 4.64
N PHE A 468 -2.03 -18.95 3.53
CA PHE A 468 -2.59 -19.54 2.31
C PHE A 468 -2.07 -20.95 2.01
N GLN A 469 -1.40 -21.61 2.96
CA GLN A 469 -0.94 -23.00 2.89
C GLN A 469 -0.10 -23.31 1.65
N MET A 470 0.83 -22.41 1.30
CA MET A 470 1.64 -22.54 0.08
C MET A 470 2.67 -23.65 0.18
N ASN A 471 3.12 -24.02 1.39
CA ASN A 471 4.13 -25.05 1.64
C ASN A 471 5.42 -24.87 0.83
N LEU A 472 5.97 -23.65 0.86
CA LEU A 472 7.17 -23.28 0.11
C LEU A 472 8.43 -23.92 0.67
N THR A 473 9.25 -24.48 -0.21
CA THR A 473 10.62 -24.87 0.12
C THR A 473 11.50 -23.64 0.35
N GLN A 474 12.66 -23.80 0.97
CA GLN A 474 13.58 -22.70 1.21
C GLN A 474 14.10 -22.07 -0.09
N GLU A 475 14.30 -22.90 -1.14
CA GLU A 475 14.70 -22.42 -2.46
C GLU A 475 13.60 -21.56 -3.10
N GLU A 476 12.35 -22.03 -3.09
CA GLU A 476 11.20 -21.28 -3.61
C GLU A 476 11.02 -19.93 -2.89
N LYS A 477 11.24 -19.88 -1.57
CA LYS A 477 11.20 -18.63 -0.80
C LYS A 477 12.27 -17.64 -1.28
N GLN A 478 13.50 -18.11 -1.52
CA GLN A 478 14.56 -17.26 -2.07
C GLN A 478 14.24 -16.76 -3.48
N GLN A 479 13.64 -17.59 -4.32
CA GLN A 479 13.20 -17.22 -5.66
C GLN A 479 12.09 -16.17 -5.62
N PHE A 480 11.07 -16.35 -4.77
CA PHE A 480 10.01 -15.35 -4.57
C PHE A 480 10.59 -14.00 -4.13
N ILE A 481 11.47 -14.00 -3.13
CA ILE A 481 12.06 -12.77 -2.60
C ILE A 481 12.93 -12.07 -3.66
N ALA A 482 13.70 -12.83 -4.46
CA ALA A 482 14.47 -12.26 -5.55
C ALA A 482 13.56 -11.57 -6.58
N PHE A 483 12.44 -12.19 -6.95
CA PHE A 483 11.46 -11.59 -7.85
C PHE A 483 10.81 -10.34 -7.23
N LEU A 484 10.30 -10.41 -5.99
CA LEU A 484 9.64 -9.29 -5.33
C LEU A 484 10.57 -8.08 -5.18
N ASN A 485 11.86 -8.30 -4.90
CA ASN A 485 12.87 -7.23 -4.84
C ASN A 485 13.17 -6.62 -6.22
N SER A 486 12.86 -7.31 -7.31
CA SER A 486 13.09 -6.83 -8.68
C SER A 486 11.91 -6.03 -9.26
N LEU A 487 10.79 -5.91 -8.52
CA LEU A 487 9.60 -5.17 -8.94
C LEU A 487 9.73 -3.67 -8.56
#